data_f5f3a840872875f339116a3a5c1968bc
#
_entry.id   f5f3a840872875f339116a3a5c1968bc
#
_cell.length_a   1.000
_cell.length_b   1.000
_cell.length_c   1.000
_cell.angle_alpha   90.00
_cell.angle_beta   90.00
_cell.angle_gamma   90.00
#
_symmetry.space_group_name_H-M   'P 1'
#
loop_
_entity.id
_entity.type
_entity.pdbx_description
1 polymer ?
#
loop_
_entity_poly.entity_id
_entity_poly.type
_entity_poly.pdbx_seq_one_letter_code
_entity_poly.pdbx_strand_id
1 'polypeptide(L)'
;MTDADVDGSHIRTLLLTFFFRHMQELIRRGHVYIAQPPLYRIKKGKFEQYIKDDREFVKVMVKRASDGMVIRYGAEGAHKHIEGAALTRFMGQLNDYLGFFEKVDKRIRNEEVTSLLAKLELIRRGDFESSDGKAPAKLAQLHKALTAMKKGYQFKDITDPVLDEEHRTWSVSFTDAQGALRRIDWALASAPEYRQMMAKHAQIKDELEPPFLIEYAAKGKVAAEETVEEIVAQDGSDTETGEALTAKAARKAPRNPQEPVEKKTARDLFEYVIEQGRRDYQVQRYKGLGEMTAPQLWETTMDPERRTLLSVKLEDLAATEEIFTTLMGEDVDARRKFIEENALDVKNLDI
;
A
#
# COMPACT_ATOMS: atom_id res chain seq x y z
N MET A 1 9.89 -6.74 -22.48
CA MET A 1 8.65 -6.08 -22.03
C MET A 1 7.57 -7.14 -21.95
N THR A 2 6.86 -7.21 -20.82
CA THR A 2 5.80 -8.18 -20.53
C THR A 2 4.64 -7.46 -19.89
N ASP A 3 3.45 -8.03 -19.93
CA ASP A 3 2.26 -7.51 -19.29
C ASP A 3 2.42 -7.39 -17.77
N ALA A 4 1.60 -6.57 -17.13
CA ALA A 4 1.64 -6.34 -15.68
C ALA A 4 0.75 -7.33 -14.89
N ASP A 5 0.25 -8.37 -15.56
CA ASP A 5 -0.55 -9.44 -14.98
C ASP A 5 0.29 -10.64 -14.52
N VAL A 6 -0.38 -11.70 -14.06
CA VAL A 6 0.27 -12.93 -13.56
C VAL A 6 0.99 -13.64 -14.69
N ASP A 7 0.38 -13.75 -15.87
CA ASP A 7 0.95 -14.42 -17.04
C ASP A 7 2.20 -13.68 -17.55
N GLY A 8 2.14 -12.34 -17.61
CA GLY A 8 3.30 -11.52 -17.97
C GLY A 8 4.45 -11.65 -16.99
N SER A 9 4.16 -11.80 -15.69
CA SER A 9 5.18 -12.08 -14.66
C SER A 9 5.81 -13.45 -14.84
N HIS A 10 5.03 -14.47 -15.19
CA HIS A 10 5.52 -15.81 -15.51
C HIS A 10 6.41 -15.79 -16.75
N ILE A 11 5.96 -15.17 -17.84
CA ILE A 11 6.76 -15.00 -19.07
C ILE A 11 8.08 -14.29 -18.78
N ARG A 12 8.06 -13.26 -17.93
CA ARG A 12 9.29 -12.56 -17.49
C ARG A 12 10.26 -13.50 -16.79
N THR A 13 9.76 -14.31 -15.86
CA THR A 13 10.58 -15.31 -15.15
C THR A 13 11.19 -16.33 -16.10
N LEU A 14 10.40 -16.84 -17.07
CA LEU A 14 10.91 -17.75 -18.10
C LEU A 14 12.01 -17.13 -18.95
N LEU A 15 11.81 -15.89 -19.42
CA LEU A 15 12.81 -15.17 -20.21
C LEU A 15 14.08 -14.89 -19.41
N LEU A 16 13.97 -14.46 -18.16
CA LEU A 16 15.13 -14.23 -17.29
C LEU A 16 15.89 -15.53 -17.03
N THR A 17 15.19 -16.64 -16.79
CA THR A 17 15.79 -17.97 -16.66
C THR A 17 16.56 -18.37 -17.93
N PHE A 18 15.97 -18.13 -19.11
CA PHE A 18 16.63 -18.39 -20.40
C PHE A 18 17.92 -17.57 -20.55
N PHE A 19 17.85 -16.26 -20.34
CA PHE A 19 19.03 -15.38 -20.39
C PHE A 19 20.10 -15.79 -19.36
N PHE A 20 19.68 -16.14 -18.16
CA PHE A 20 20.61 -16.57 -17.10
C PHE A 20 21.31 -17.87 -17.46
N ARG A 21 20.60 -18.88 -17.97
CA ARG A 21 21.16 -20.20 -18.28
C ARG A 21 21.95 -20.25 -19.58
N HIS A 22 21.50 -19.52 -20.61
CA HIS A 22 22.06 -19.64 -21.95
C HIS A 22 22.82 -18.42 -22.45
N MET A 23 22.55 -17.23 -21.89
CA MET A 23 23.13 -15.96 -22.35
C MET A 23 23.60 -15.08 -21.19
N GLN A 24 24.23 -15.68 -20.18
CA GLN A 24 24.64 -14.99 -18.95
C GLN A 24 25.54 -13.79 -19.21
N GLU A 25 26.35 -13.84 -20.27
CA GLU A 25 27.24 -12.76 -20.65
C GLU A 25 26.51 -11.48 -21.03
N LEU A 26 25.28 -11.57 -21.57
CA LEU A 26 24.47 -10.39 -21.86
C LEU A 26 24.03 -9.69 -20.56
N ILE A 27 23.74 -10.45 -19.49
CA ILE A 27 23.39 -9.87 -18.20
C ILE A 27 24.63 -9.23 -17.57
N ARG A 28 25.75 -9.94 -17.58
CA ARG A 28 27.03 -9.44 -17.01
C ARG A 28 27.49 -8.15 -17.66
N ARG A 29 27.30 -8.02 -18.96
CA ARG A 29 27.65 -6.79 -19.72
C ARG A 29 26.58 -5.69 -19.63
N GLY A 30 25.47 -5.93 -18.92
CA GLY A 30 24.44 -4.93 -18.73
C GLY A 30 23.59 -4.65 -19.99
N HIS A 31 23.38 -5.66 -20.85
CA HIS A 31 22.58 -5.53 -22.06
C HIS A 31 21.11 -5.95 -21.89
N VAL A 32 20.74 -6.45 -20.73
CA VAL A 32 19.37 -6.90 -20.44
C VAL A 32 18.64 -5.87 -19.57
N TYR A 33 17.49 -5.42 -20.07
CA TYR A 33 16.65 -4.43 -19.39
C TYR A 33 15.19 -4.88 -19.37
N ILE A 34 14.48 -4.47 -18.32
CA ILE A 34 13.04 -4.63 -18.20
C ILE A 34 12.39 -3.27 -18.38
N ALA A 35 11.61 -3.11 -19.44
CA ALA A 35 10.82 -1.90 -19.65
C ALA A 35 9.68 -1.83 -18.64
N GLN A 36 9.40 -0.63 -18.15
CA GLN A 36 8.38 -0.38 -17.14
C GLN A 36 7.26 0.48 -17.72
N PRO A 37 6.21 -0.13 -18.30
CA PRO A 37 5.03 0.61 -18.72
C PRO A 37 4.31 1.20 -17.50
N PRO A 38 3.55 2.30 -17.67
CA PRO A 38 2.77 2.86 -16.59
C PRO A 38 1.62 1.91 -16.20
N LEU A 39 1.32 1.85 -14.90
CA LEU A 39 0.19 1.08 -14.40
C LEU A 39 -1.14 1.84 -14.47
N TYR A 40 -1.08 3.17 -14.43
CA TYR A 40 -2.28 3.99 -14.42
C TYR A 40 -2.21 5.12 -15.43
N ARG A 41 -3.39 5.47 -15.93
CA ARG A 41 -3.67 6.69 -16.68
C ARG A 41 -4.77 7.46 -15.97
N ILE A 42 -4.54 8.73 -15.69
CA ILE A 42 -5.57 9.63 -15.15
C ILE A 42 -5.89 10.70 -16.18
N LYS A 43 -7.18 10.95 -16.40
CA LYS A 43 -7.65 11.92 -17.40
C LYS A 43 -8.76 12.81 -16.86
N LYS A 44 -8.69 14.11 -17.16
CA LYS A 44 -9.75 15.08 -16.88
C LYS A 44 -9.79 16.12 -18.00
N GLY A 45 -10.78 16.04 -18.87
CA GLY A 45 -10.84 16.90 -20.05
C GLY A 45 -9.63 16.72 -20.96
N LYS A 46 -8.83 17.79 -21.15
CA LYS A 46 -7.59 17.75 -21.93
C LYS A 46 -6.36 17.29 -21.14
N PHE A 47 -6.45 17.30 -19.80
CA PHE A 47 -5.36 16.85 -18.95
C PHE A 47 -5.27 15.33 -18.95
N GLU A 48 -4.07 14.80 -19.18
CA GLU A 48 -3.75 13.39 -19.17
C GLU A 48 -2.38 13.18 -18.51
N GLN A 49 -2.28 12.22 -17.61
CA GLN A 49 -1.04 11.87 -16.93
C GLN A 49 -0.93 10.35 -16.78
N TYR A 50 0.25 9.82 -17.06
CA TYR A 50 0.60 8.44 -16.82
C TYR A 50 1.34 8.30 -15.49
N ILE A 51 1.05 7.24 -14.75
CA ILE A 51 1.58 6.98 -13.41
C ILE A 51 2.18 5.58 -13.41
N LYS A 52 3.40 5.46 -12.90
CA LYS A 52 4.22 4.24 -13.00
C LYS A 52 3.70 3.10 -12.14
N ASP A 53 3.36 3.40 -10.89
CA ASP A 53 3.08 2.38 -9.88
C ASP A 53 2.02 2.83 -8.86
N ASP A 54 1.63 1.91 -7.99
CA ASP A 54 0.63 2.16 -6.95
C ASP A 54 1.07 3.24 -5.95
N ARG A 55 2.36 3.35 -5.65
CA ARG A 55 2.89 4.36 -4.70
C ARG A 55 2.76 5.77 -5.26
N GLU A 56 3.14 5.95 -6.52
CA GLU A 56 2.99 7.22 -7.20
C GLU A 56 1.51 7.59 -7.35
N PHE A 57 0.66 6.59 -7.65
CA PHE A 57 -0.78 6.77 -7.73
C PHE A 57 -1.36 7.29 -6.41
N VAL A 58 -1.06 6.64 -5.29
CA VAL A 58 -1.48 7.09 -3.96
C VAL A 58 -0.98 8.50 -3.68
N LYS A 59 0.30 8.79 -3.94
CA LYS A 59 0.89 10.11 -3.74
C LYS A 59 0.16 11.20 -4.52
N VAL A 60 -0.16 10.94 -5.79
CA VAL A 60 -0.90 11.88 -6.63
C VAL A 60 -2.32 12.08 -6.11
N MET A 61 -3.03 11.00 -5.76
CA MET A 61 -4.40 11.07 -5.25
C MET A 61 -4.46 11.81 -3.91
N VAL A 62 -3.57 11.49 -2.98
CA VAL A 62 -3.48 12.16 -1.67
C VAL A 62 -3.17 13.65 -1.84
N LYS A 63 -2.17 14.02 -2.64
CA LYS A 63 -1.82 15.42 -2.88
C LYS A 63 -3.01 16.23 -3.40
N ARG A 64 -3.84 15.61 -4.24
CA ARG A 64 -5.04 16.25 -4.80
C ARG A 64 -6.20 16.34 -3.81
N ALA A 65 -6.38 15.29 -2.99
CA ALA A 65 -7.43 15.27 -1.96
C ALA A 65 -7.12 16.25 -0.82
N SER A 66 -5.84 16.37 -0.44
CA SER A 66 -5.41 17.20 0.69
C SER A 66 -5.53 18.70 0.46
N ASP A 67 -5.78 19.13 -0.79
CA ASP A 67 -5.99 20.54 -1.09
C ASP A 67 -7.30 21.05 -0.45
N GLY A 68 -7.16 21.83 0.61
CA GLY A 68 -8.29 22.36 1.39
C GLY A 68 -8.96 21.34 2.33
N MET A 69 -8.40 20.15 2.52
CA MET A 69 -8.87 19.15 3.48
C MET A 69 -8.17 19.33 4.83
N VAL A 70 -8.96 19.30 5.91
CA VAL A 70 -8.50 19.28 7.29
C VAL A 70 -9.04 18.02 7.95
N ILE A 71 -8.20 17.23 8.58
CA ILE A 71 -8.62 16.05 9.34
C ILE A 71 -8.41 16.35 10.82
N ARG A 72 -9.48 16.28 11.60
CA ARG A 72 -9.42 16.31 13.06
C ARG A 72 -9.48 14.90 13.59
N TYR A 73 -8.75 14.61 14.66
CA TYR A 73 -8.66 13.27 15.25
C TYR A 73 -8.49 13.33 16.76
N GLY A 74 -8.77 12.22 17.42
CA GLY A 74 -8.68 12.05 18.87
C GLY A 74 -10.04 12.05 19.55
N ALA A 75 -10.07 11.64 20.85
CA ALA A 75 -11.26 11.57 21.65
C ALA A 75 -11.95 12.94 21.79
N GLU A 76 -13.23 12.95 22.12
CA GLU A 76 -14.04 14.16 22.32
C GLU A 76 -13.32 15.19 23.18
N GLY A 77 -13.08 16.39 22.63
CA GLY A 77 -12.39 17.50 23.29
C GLY A 77 -10.91 17.67 23.00
N ALA A 78 -10.23 16.67 22.42
CA ALA A 78 -8.84 16.78 21.97
C ALA A 78 -8.80 17.08 20.46
N HIS A 79 -8.88 18.36 20.10
CA HIS A 79 -8.93 18.77 18.70
C HIS A 79 -7.54 18.88 18.06
N LYS A 80 -6.83 17.73 17.97
CA LYS A 80 -5.67 17.66 17.12
C LYS A 80 -6.14 17.72 15.65
N HIS A 81 -5.42 18.42 14.80
CA HIS A 81 -5.76 18.49 13.37
C HIS A 81 -4.51 18.37 12.51
N ILE A 82 -4.71 17.85 11.31
CA ILE A 82 -3.67 17.71 10.27
C ILE A 82 -4.19 18.27 8.96
N GLU A 83 -3.37 19.06 8.27
CA GLU A 83 -3.69 19.66 6.97
C GLU A 83 -2.44 19.81 6.08
N GLY A 84 -2.63 20.08 4.80
CA GLY A 84 -1.59 20.44 3.85
C GLY A 84 -0.46 19.39 3.74
N ALA A 85 0.79 19.83 3.88
CA ALA A 85 1.96 18.95 3.75
C ALA A 85 2.03 17.87 4.85
N ALA A 86 1.58 18.20 6.07
CA ALA A 86 1.53 17.23 7.18
C ALA A 86 0.54 16.11 6.87
N LEU A 87 -0.64 16.45 6.32
CA LEU A 87 -1.64 15.49 5.88
C LEU A 87 -1.09 14.58 4.76
N THR A 88 -0.43 15.15 3.77
CA THR A 88 0.18 14.37 2.68
C THR A 88 1.21 13.38 3.21
N ARG A 89 2.06 13.80 4.15
CA ARG A 89 3.04 12.93 4.81
C ARG A 89 2.38 11.83 5.61
N PHE A 90 1.43 12.19 6.47
CA PHE A 90 0.68 11.23 7.28
C PHE A 90 -0.01 10.15 6.41
N MET A 91 -0.68 10.56 5.33
CA MET A 91 -1.34 9.62 4.42
C MET A 91 -0.36 8.69 3.71
N GLY A 92 0.85 9.17 3.38
CA GLY A 92 1.92 8.33 2.84
C GLY A 92 2.40 7.28 3.84
N GLN A 93 2.62 7.69 5.09
CA GLN A 93 3.00 6.79 6.18
C GLN A 93 1.88 5.80 6.54
N LEU A 94 0.63 6.25 6.50
CA LEU A 94 -0.56 5.42 6.71
C LEU A 94 -0.69 4.35 5.63
N ASN A 95 -0.43 4.69 4.36
CA ASN A 95 -0.39 3.71 3.27
C ASN A 95 0.66 2.61 3.51
N ASP A 96 1.86 3.01 3.92
CA ASP A 96 2.91 2.05 4.25
C ASP A 96 2.52 1.15 5.44
N TYR A 97 1.91 1.73 6.48
CA TYR A 97 1.41 0.98 7.64
C TYR A 97 0.33 -0.01 7.24
N LEU A 98 -0.69 0.43 6.49
CA LEU A 98 -1.80 -0.42 6.05
C LEU A 98 -1.31 -1.59 5.17
N GLY A 99 -0.29 -1.39 4.35
CA GLY A 99 0.31 -2.46 3.55
C GLY A 99 0.92 -3.59 4.39
N PHE A 100 1.58 -3.28 5.52
CA PHE A 100 2.07 -4.31 6.45
C PHE A 100 0.97 -4.83 7.37
N PHE A 101 0.04 -3.98 7.77
CA PHE A 101 -1.13 -4.36 8.55
C PHE A 101 -1.94 -5.47 7.85
N GLU A 102 -2.19 -5.34 6.55
CA GLU A 102 -2.87 -6.37 5.75
C GLU A 102 -2.12 -7.70 5.70
N LYS A 103 -0.78 -7.68 5.65
CA LYS A 103 0.02 -8.90 5.69
C LYS A 103 -0.12 -9.62 7.03
N VAL A 104 -0.10 -8.89 8.14
CA VAL A 104 -0.31 -9.44 9.48
C VAL A 104 -1.76 -9.93 9.63
N ASP A 105 -2.73 -9.15 9.14
CA ASP A 105 -4.14 -9.50 9.21
C ASP A 105 -4.47 -10.77 8.41
N LYS A 106 -3.82 -11.05 7.31
CA LYS A 106 -3.94 -12.34 6.59
C LYS A 106 -3.59 -13.55 7.46
N ARG A 107 -2.70 -13.40 8.46
CA ARG A 107 -2.38 -14.46 9.44
C ARG A 107 -3.41 -14.53 10.55
N ILE A 108 -3.82 -13.39 11.10
CA ILE A 108 -4.76 -13.28 12.23
C ILE A 108 -6.20 -13.46 11.76
N ARG A 109 -6.53 -12.98 10.56
CA ARG A 109 -7.87 -12.94 9.96
C ARG A 109 -8.92 -12.25 10.84
N ASN A 110 -8.47 -11.20 11.52
CA ASN A 110 -9.35 -10.34 12.30
C ASN A 110 -8.70 -8.97 12.50
N GLU A 111 -9.21 -7.97 11.81
CA GLU A 111 -8.67 -6.60 11.77
C GLU A 111 -8.64 -5.94 13.15
N GLU A 112 -9.63 -6.20 13.98
CA GLU A 112 -9.71 -5.65 15.35
C GLU A 112 -8.62 -6.25 16.26
N VAL A 113 -8.40 -7.57 16.14
CA VAL A 113 -7.30 -8.22 16.87
C VAL A 113 -5.95 -7.69 16.39
N THR A 114 -5.76 -7.52 15.09
CA THR A 114 -4.54 -6.95 14.52
C THR A 114 -4.32 -5.51 15.02
N SER A 115 -5.38 -4.70 15.07
CA SER A 115 -5.34 -3.34 15.64
C SER A 115 -5.02 -3.35 17.13
N LEU A 116 -5.56 -4.30 17.88
CA LEU A 116 -5.28 -4.47 19.30
C LEU A 116 -3.81 -4.83 19.56
N LEU A 117 -3.22 -5.70 18.73
CA LEU A 117 -1.80 -6.04 18.82
C LEU A 117 -0.91 -4.80 18.61
N ALA A 118 -1.26 -3.96 17.64
CA ALA A 118 -0.56 -2.70 17.40
C ALA A 118 -0.66 -1.74 18.60
N LYS A 119 -1.85 -1.59 19.18
CA LYS A 119 -2.08 -0.74 20.37
C LYS A 119 -1.34 -1.22 21.62
N LEU A 120 -1.26 -2.54 21.84
CA LEU A 120 -0.55 -3.11 22.99
C LEU A 120 0.97 -3.09 22.82
N GLU A 121 1.46 -2.78 21.63
CA GLU A 121 2.90 -2.73 21.32
C GLU A 121 3.63 -4.01 21.77
N LEU A 122 3.15 -5.18 21.35
CA LEU A 122 3.77 -6.47 21.62
C LEU A 122 4.96 -6.69 20.68
N ILE A 123 6.13 -6.12 21.00
CA ILE A 123 7.27 -6.05 20.08
C ILE A 123 8.48 -6.82 20.59
N ARG A 124 8.70 -6.83 21.90
CA ARG A 124 9.92 -7.34 22.51
C ARG A 124 9.72 -8.79 22.95
N ARG A 125 10.77 -9.58 22.88
CA ARG A 125 10.73 -10.94 23.43
C ARG A 125 10.31 -10.98 24.91
N GLY A 126 10.74 -10.01 25.71
CA GLY A 126 10.29 -9.85 27.10
C GLY A 126 8.79 -9.58 27.29
N ASP A 127 8.06 -9.17 26.24
CA ASP A 127 6.59 -9.06 26.29
C ASP A 127 5.93 -10.46 26.28
N PHE A 128 6.68 -11.51 25.91
CA PHE A 128 6.27 -12.93 25.85
C PHE A 128 6.98 -13.80 26.89
N GLU A 129 7.90 -13.27 27.67
CA GLU A 129 8.65 -13.99 28.71
C GLU A 129 8.27 -13.49 30.09
N SER A 130 8.28 -14.39 31.05
CA SER A 130 8.11 -14.06 32.45
C SER A 130 8.88 -15.05 33.32
N SER A 131 9.53 -14.54 34.36
CA SER A 131 10.27 -15.32 35.36
C SER A 131 9.40 -15.79 36.53
N ASP A 132 8.20 -15.22 36.68
CA ASP A 132 7.36 -15.41 37.88
C ASP A 132 6.36 -16.56 37.73
N GLY A 133 6.42 -17.33 36.63
CA GLY A 133 5.44 -18.40 36.31
C GLY A 133 4.02 -17.85 36.00
N LYS A 134 3.88 -16.52 35.82
CA LYS A 134 2.63 -15.87 35.42
C LYS A 134 2.77 -15.27 34.02
N ALA A 135 1.67 -15.18 33.31
CA ALA A 135 1.67 -14.55 31.99
C ALA A 135 2.12 -13.08 32.06
N PRO A 136 2.92 -12.61 31.11
CA PRO A 136 3.31 -11.22 30.99
C PRO A 136 2.10 -10.27 30.96
N ALA A 137 2.24 -9.10 31.57
CA ALA A 137 1.13 -8.16 31.73
C ALA A 137 0.43 -7.78 30.41
N LYS A 138 1.19 -7.58 29.33
CA LYS A 138 0.63 -7.27 28.00
C LYS A 138 -0.17 -8.43 27.40
N LEU A 139 0.28 -9.68 27.60
CA LEU A 139 -0.48 -10.88 27.14
C LEU A 139 -1.74 -11.09 27.98
N ALA A 140 -1.69 -10.81 29.28
CA ALA A 140 -2.87 -10.84 30.13
C ALA A 140 -3.90 -9.77 29.72
N GLN A 141 -3.44 -8.56 29.34
CA GLN A 141 -4.29 -7.51 28.76
C GLN A 141 -4.90 -7.94 27.43
N LEU A 142 -4.09 -8.57 26.54
CA LEU A 142 -4.56 -9.12 25.27
C LEU A 142 -5.66 -10.15 25.50
N HIS A 143 -5.43 -11.13 26.39
CA HIS A 143 -6.41 -12.17 26.72
C HIS A 143 -7.72 -11.57 27.23
N LYS A 144 -7.64 -10.59 28.14
CA LYS A 144 -8.82 -9.88 28.66
C LYS A 144 -9.59 -9.16 27.55
N ALA A 145 -8.89 -8.48 26.64
CA ALA A 145 -9.51 -7.80 25.52
C ALA A 145 -10.15 -8.78 24.53
N LEU A 146 -9.48 -9.87 24.15
CA LEU A 146 -10.05 -10.94 23.32
C LEU A 146 -11.32 -11.53 23.95
N THR A 147 -11.30 -11.76 25.26
CA THR A 147 -12.48 -12.28 26.00
C THR A 147 -13.66 -11.30 25.93
N ALA A 148 -13.41 -10.01 26.04
CA ALA A 148 -14.43 -8.98 25.88
C ALA A 148 -15.01 -8.95 24.45
N MET A 149 -14.17 -9.19 23.46
CA MET A 149 -14.55 -9.22 22.04
C MET A 149 -15.25 -10.52 21.63
N LYS A 150 -15.19 -11.59 22.42
CA LYS A 150 -15.67 -12.94 22.10
C LYS A 150 -17.08 -12.96 21.50
N LYS A 151 -18.03 -12.26 22.11
CA LYS A 151 -19.42 -12.23 21.64
C LYS A 151 -19.59 -11.46 20.33
N GLY A 152 -18.91 -10.33 20.19
CA GLY A 152 -19.03 -9.46 19.01
C GLY A 152 -18.46 -10.09 17.74
N TYR A 153 -17.34 -10.80 17.87
CA TYR A 153 -16.64 -11.43 16.73
C TYR A 153 -16.87 -12.94 16.64
N GLN A 154 -17.76 -13.49 17.47
CA GLN A 154 -18.14 -14.90 17.47
C GLN A 154 -16.95 -15.87 17.61
N PHE A 155 -15.94 -15.51 18.42
CA PHE A 155 -14.85 -16.42 18.71
C PHE A 155 -15.39 -17.65 19.45
N LYS A 156 -15.07 -18.85 18.95
CA LYS A 156 -15.56 -20.10 19.53
C LYS A 156 -14.89 -20.38 20.86
N ASP A 157 -13.58 -20.22 20.90
CA ASP A 157 -12.78 -20.44 22.08
C ASP A 157 -11.63 -19.45 22.19
N ILE A 158 -11.21 -19.12 23.43
CA ILE A 158 -10.07 -18.29 23.73
C ILE A 158 -9.33 -19.00 24.85
N THR A 159 -8.08 -19.39 24.60
CA THR A 159 -7.27 -20.07 25.60
C THR A 159 -6.67 -19.07 26.58
N ASP A 160 -6.58 -19.47 27.86
CA ASP A 160 -5.74 -18.78 28.80
C ASP A 160 -4.30 -18.72 28.27
N PRO A 161 -3.49 -17.71 28.68
CA PRO A 161 -2.10 -17.67 28.30
C PRO A 161 -1.37 -18.97 28.66
N VAL A 162 -0.73 -19.61 27.69
CA VAL A 162 -0.03 -20.89 27.86
C VAL A 162 1.47 -20.66 27.69
N LEU A 163 2.27 -21.23 28.60
CA LEU A 163 3.72 -21.24 28.51
C LEU A 163 4.17 -22.37 27.59
N ASP A 164 4.96 -22.02 26.59
CA ASP A 164 5.73 -22.95 25.79
C ASP A 164 7.06 -23.21 26.53
N GLU A 165 7.22 -24.40 27.09
CA GLU A 165 8.37 -24.78 27.92
C GLU A 165 9.66 -24.86 27.12
N GLU A 166 9.56 -25.26 25.83
CA GLU A 166 10.69 -25.39 24.94
C GLU A 166 11.33 -24.02 24.61
N HIS A 167 10.49 -23.06 24.24
CA HIS A 167 10.93 -21.71 23.85
C HIS A 167 10.90 -20.71 25.01
N ARG A 168 10.37 -21.10 26.18
CA ARG A 168 10.15 -20.25 27.36
C ARG A 168 9.38 -18.96 27.07
N THR A 169 8.43 -19.06 26.14
CA THR A 169 7.59 -17.94 25.74
C THR A 169 6.11 -18.25 25.97
N TRP A 170 5.36 -17.23 26.35
CA TRP A 170 3.93 -17.32 26.53
C TRP A 170 3.20 -17.05 25.23
N SER A 171 2.07 -17.70 25.04
CA SER A 171 1.19 -17.50 23.89
C SER A 171 -0.28 -17.43 24.30
N VAL A 172 -1.07 -16.74 23.50
CA VAL A 172 -2.54 -16.71 23.60
C VAL A 172 -3.10 -17.18 22.27
N SER A 173 -4.10 -18.05 22.32
CA SER A 173 -4.77 -18.52 21.11
C SER A 173 -6.26 -18.25 21.17
N PHE A 174 -6.86 -18.07 20.02
CA PHE A 174 -8.31 -18.00 19.88
C PHE A 174 -8.75 -18.75 18.63
N THR A 175 -9.97 -19.30 18.68
CA THR A 175 -10.60 -19.96 17.52
C THR A 175 -11.56 -18.98 16.87
N ASP A 176 -11.34 -18.65 15.60
CA ASP A 176 -12.19 -17.74 14.84
C ASP A 176 -13.59 -18.33 14.57
N ALA A 177 -14.49 -17.54 14.00
CA ALA A 177 -15.86 -17.96 13.68
C ALA A 177 -15.91 -19.16 12.73
N GLN A 178 -14.92 -19.30 11.84
CA GLN A 178 -14.77 -20.39 10.89
C GLN A 178 -14.21 -21.67 11.53
N GLY A 179 -13.70 -21.59 12.75
CA GLY A 179 -13.15 -22.72 13.49
C GLY A 179 -11.63 -22.88 13.32
N ALA A 180 -10.93 -21.90 12.73
CA ALA A 180 -9.50 -21.96 12.63
C ALA A 180 -8.83 -21.40 13.89
N LEU A 181 -7.83 -22.14 14.39
CA LEU A 181 -7.03 -21.71 15.53
C LEU A 181 -6.03 -20.63 15.11
N ARG A 182 -6.06 -19.50 15.79
CA ARG A 182 -5.13 -18.38 15.65
C ARG A 182 -4.29 -18.26 16.90
N ARG A 183 -2.98 -18.23 16.72
CA ARG A 183 -2.01 -18.14 17.83
C ARG A 183 -1.25 -16.83 17.76
N ILE A 184 -1.18 -16.20 18.92
CA ILE A 184 -0.38 -14.96 19.13
C ILE A 184 0.77 -15.34 20.04
N ASP A 185 1.96 -15.42 19.48
CA ASP A 185 3.17 -15.89 20.13
C ASP A 185 4.39 -15.06 19.67
N TRP A 186 5.55 -15.43 20.17
CA TRP A 186 6.80 -14.80 19.76
C TRP A 186 7.14 -15.03 18.28
N ALA A 187 6.76 -16.16 17.70
CA ALA A 187 6.98 -16.44 16.28
C ALA A 187 6.25 -15.42 15.40
N LEU A 188 4.99 -15.09 15.73
CA LEU A 188 4.26 -14.01 15.07
C LEU A 188 4.95 -12.65 15.28
N ALA A 189 5.30 -12.29 16.52
CA ALA A 189 5.87 -10.99 16.85
C ALA A 189 7.29 -10.78 16.31
N SER A 190 8.03 -11.86 16.08
CA SER A 190 9.36 -11.83 15.48
C SER A 190 9.35 -11.81 13.95
N ALA A 191 8.20 -12.08 13.33
CA ALA A 191 8.06 -12.12 11.89
C ALA A 191 8.37 -10.75 11.25
N PRO A 192 9.06 -10.72 10.09
CA PRO A 192 9.48 -9.47 9.45
C PRO A 192 8.32 -8.52 9.19
N GLU A 193 7.19 -9.02 8.69
CA GLU A 193 6.00 -8.22 8.38
C GLU A 193 5.39 -7.58 9.65
N TYR A 194 5.36 -8.31 10.77
CA TYR A 194 4.89 -7.79 12.04
C TYR A 194 5.81 -6.68 12.56
N ARG A 195 7.12 -6.89 12.53
CA ARG A 195 8.10 -5.87 12.92
C ARG A 195 8.01 -4.61 12.08
N GLN A 196 7.83 -4.77 10.76
CA GLN A 196 7.65 -3.63 9.86
C GLN A 196 6.34 -2.90 10.14
N MET A 197 5.24 -3.62 10.38
CA MET A 197 3.97 -3.03 10.80
C MET A 197 4.14 -2.18 12.05
N MET A 198 4.82 -2.72 13.09
CA MET A 198 5.03 -2.00 14.33
C MET A 198 5.97 -0.79 14.19
N ALA A 199 7.01 -0.91 13.35
CA ALA A 199 7.89 0.21 13.04
C ALA A 199 7.15 1.36 12.33
N LYS A 200 6.21 1.03 11.42
CA LYS A 200 5.37 2.03 10.75
C LYS A 200 4.30 2.59 11.70
N HIS A 201 3.68 1.74 12.52
CA HIS A 201 2.75 2.17 13.56
C HIS A 201 3.37 3.22 14.49
N ALA A 202 4.59 2.98 14.97
CA ALA A 202 5.29 3.91 15.86
C ALA A 202 5.51 5.32 15.27
N GLN A 203 5.50 5.44 13.94
CA GLN A 203 5.66 6.72 13.24
C GLN A 203 4.39 7.57 13.20
N ILE A 204 3.22 6.92 13.33
CA ILE A 204 1.90 7.55 13.13
C ILE A 204 0.92 7.31 14.28
N LYS A 205 1.37 6.66 15.37
CA LYS A 205 0.47 6.26 16.46
C LYS A 205 -0.28 7.42 17.09
N ASP A 206 0.35 8.60 17.15
CA ASP A 206 -0.23 9.79 17.76
C ASP A 206 -1.34 10.41 16.90
N GLU A 207 -1.35 10.10 15.59
CA GLU A 207 -2.37 10.49 14.62
C GLU A 207 -3.41 9.40 14.36
N LEU A 208 -3.21 8.18 14.86
CA LEU A 208 -4.12 7.04 14.68
C LEU A 208 -5.24 6.95 15.73
N GLU A 209 -5.60 8.04 16.37
CA GLU A 209 -6.66 8.08 17.38
C GLU A 209 -8.03 8.41 16.74
N PRO A 210 -8.95 7.45 16.56
CA PRO A 210 -10.29 7.72 16.08
C PRO A 210 -11.14 8.44 17.14
N PRO A 211 -12.25 9.11 16.77
CA PRO A 211 -12.78 9.26 15.42
C PRO A 211 -12.01 10.27 14.57
N PHE A 212 -12.06 10.09 13.23
CA PHE A 212 -11.49 11.02 12.27
C PHE A 212 -12.61 11.86 11.67
N LEU A 213 -12.59 13.16 11.91
CA LEU A 213 -13.55 14.11 11.36
C LEU A 213 -12.89 14.87 10.21
N ILE A 214 -13.44 14.71 9.02
CA ILE A 214 -12.92 15.31 7.79
C ILE A 214 -13.74 16.53 7.45
N GLU A 215 -13.08 17.69 7.42
CA GLU A 215 -13.66 18.97 7.06
C GLU A 215 -12.96 19.53 5.83
N TYR A 216 -13.66 20.36 5.09
CA TYR A 216 -13.07 21.11 3.98
C TYR A 216 -13.04 22.59 4.36
N ALA A 217 -11.85 23.19 4.32
CA ALA A 217 -11.72 24.63 4.48
C ALA A 217 -12.58 25.34 3.43
N ALA A 218 -13.45 26.23 3.86
CA ALA A 218 -14.17 27.12 2.93
C ALA A 218 -13.10 27.83 2.09
N LYS A 219 -13.06 27.61 0.78
CA LYS A 219 -12.12 28.29 -0.11
C LYS A 219 -12.31 29.79 0.02
N GLY A 220 -11.56 30.41 0.93
CA GLY A 220 -11.30 31.83 0.87
C GLY A 220 -10.63 32.09 -0.49
N LYS A 221 -11.10 33.15 -1.16
CA LYS A 221 -10.58 33.62 -2.45
C LYS A 221 -9.07 33.89 -2.37
N VAL A 222 -8.21 32.88 -2.54
CA VAL A 222 -6.80 33.11 -2.85
C VAL A 222 -6.31 31.95 -3.73
N ALA A 223 -5.76 32.33 -4.89
CA ALA A 223 -4.91 31.54 -5.80
C ALA A 223 -5.53 30.30 -6.47
N ALA A 224 -6.42 30.54 -7.42
CA ALA A 224 -6.73 29.59 -8.49
C ALA A 224 -6.10 30.04 -9.85
N GLU A 225 -5.05 30.84 -9.82
CA GLU A 225 -4.42 31.40 -11.06
C GLU A 225 -2.92 31.12 -11.23
N GLU A 226 -2.21 30.48 -10.30
CA GLU A 226 -0.74 30.43 -10.41
C GLU A 226 -0.11 29.04 -10.69
N THR A 227 -0.85 28.02 -11.07
CA THR A 227 -0.22 26.70 -11.35
C THR A 227 -0.51 26.13 -12.74
N VAL A 228 -0.88 26.94 -13.71
CA VAL A 228 -1.05 26.49 -15.11
C VAL A 228 -0.07 27.18 -16.10
N GLU A 229 0.68 28.20 -15.67
CA GLU A 229 1.55 28.99 -16.58
C GLU A 229 3.05 28.66 -16.53
N GLU A 230 3.53 27.77 -15.70
CA GLU A 230 4.98 27.55 -15.57
C GLU A 230 5.54 26.27 -16.26
N ILE A 231 4.74 25.60 -17.12
CA ILE A 231 5.23 24.47 -17.94
C ILE A 231 5.07 24.72 -19.46
N VAL A 232 4.63 25.89 -19.90
CA VAL A 232 4.56 26.19 -21.34
C VAL A 232 5.23 27.54 -21.60
N ALA A 233 6.52 27.59 -21.47
CA ALA A 233 7.32 28.67 -22.02
C ALA A 233 8.69 28.13 -22.50
N GLN A 234 8.67 27.47 -23.65
CA GLN A 234 9.76 27.46 -24.63
C GLN A 234 9.32 26.65 -25.85
N ASP A 235 8.58 27.21 -26.73
CA ASP A 235 8.95 27.21 -28.16
C ASP A 235 8.14 28.28 -28.89
N GLY A 236 8.83 29.19 -29.49
CA GLY A 236 8.28 30.28 -30.28
C GLY A 236 8.20 29.87 -31.74
N SER A 237 7.07 30.12 -32.38
CA SER A 237 7.03 30.67 -33.73
C SER A 237 5.59 31.07 -34.12
N ASP A 238 5.52 32.26 -34.65
CA ASP A 238 4.38 32.98 -35.20
C ASP A 238 3.43 32.18 -36.12
N THR A 239 2.13 32.44 -36.03
CA THR A 239 1.33 32.98 -37.15
C THR A 239 -0.10 33.31 -36.73
N GLU A 240 -0.56 34.40 -37.29
CA GLU A 240 -1.80 35.17 -37.07
C GLU A 240 -3.10 34.45 -37.44
N THR A 241 -4.17 35.10 -36.89
CA THR A 241 -5.54 35.29 -37.35
C THR A 241 -6.63 34.26 -37.02
N GLY A 242 -7.65 34.76 -36.32
CA GLY A 242 -8.99 34.28 -36.51
C GLY A 242 -9.94 34.20 -35.28
N GLU A 243 -10.61 35.32 -35.03
CA GLU A 243 -11.95 35.40 -34.45
C GLU A 243 -12.24 34.85 -33.04
N ALA A 244 -12.48 35.80 -32.17
CA ALA A 244 -13.09 35.65 -30.84
C ALA A 244 -14.52 35.09 -30.91
N LEU A 245 -14.72 33.89 -30.43
CA LEU A 245 -16.01 33.38 -30.00
C LEU A 245 -16.01 33.29 -28.47
N THR A 246 -16.60 34.32 -27.86
CA THR A 246 -16.90 34.37 -26.43
C THR A 246 -17.97 33.33 -26.07
N ALA A 247 -17.55 32.14 -25.73
CA ALA A 247 -18.38 31.19 -25.00
C ALA A 247 -18.29 31.51 -23.52
N LYS A 248 -19.31 32.17 -22.95
CA LYS A 248 -19.53 32.28 -21.52
C LYS A 248 -19.65 30.91 -20.93
N ALA A 249 -18.53 30.39 -20.38
CA ALA A 249 -18.56 29.22 -19.51
C ALA A 249 -19.36 29.59 -18.26
N ALA A 250 -20.52 28.99 -18.12
CA ALA A 250 -21.36 29.14 -16.93
C ALA A 250 -20.53 28.78 -15.69
N ARG A 251 -20.19 29.77 -14.87
CA ARG A 251 -19.58 29.59 -13.56
C ARG A 251 -20.52 28.73 -12.72
N LYS A 252 -20.22 27.47 -12.51
CA LYS A 252 -20.91 26.65 -11.51
C LYS A 252 -20.73 27.31 -10.14
N ALA A 253 -21.88 27.58 -9.49
CA ALA A 253 -21.93 28.14 -8.15
C ALA A 253 -21.02 27.39 -7.18
N PRO A 254 -20.47 28.07 -6.14
CA PRO A 254 -19.66 27.39 -5.12
C PRO A 254 -20.54 26.31 -4.47
N ARG A 255 -20.03 25.07 -4.48
CA ARG A 255 -20.67 23.96 -3.77
C ARG A 255 -20.77 24.34 -2.29
N ASN A 256 -21.94 24.13 -1.68
CA ASN A 256 -22.14 24.21 -0.23
C ASN A 256 -21.01 23.55 0.51
N PRO A 257 -20.54 24.08 1.67
CA PRO A 257 -19.61 23.38 2.52
C PRO A 257 -20.17 21.99 2.76
N GLN A 258 -19.39 20.97 2.39
CA GLN A 258 -19.79 19.59 2.64
C GLN A 258 -19.86 19.42 4.16
N GLU A 259 -20.93 18.80 4.65
CA GLU A 259 -21.01 18.42 6.06
C GLU A 259 -19.78 17.62 6.47
N PRO A 260 -19.27 17.79 7.69
CA PRO A 260 -18.13 17.03 8.19
C PRO A 260 -18.41 15.54 8.07
N VAL A 261 -17.43 14.79 7.56
CA VAL A 261 -17.54 13.32 7.39
C VAL A 261 -16.72 12.63 8.47
N GLU A 262 -17.39 11.80 9.27
CA GLU A 262 -16.73 11.01 10.31
C GLU A 262 -16.31 9.64 9.77
N LYS A 263 -15.07 9.22 10.08
CA LYS A 263 -14.53 7.90 9.83
C LYS A 263 -14.04 7.26 11.13
N LYS A 264 -14.35 5.98 11.31
CA LYS A 264 -14.08 5.27 12.56
C LYS A 264 -12.76 4.50 12.52
N THR A 265 -12.28 4.14 11.34
CA THR A 265 -11.03 3.40 11.18
C THR A 265 -10.04 4.18 10.31
N ALA A 266 -8.76 3.89 10.51
CA ALA A 266 -7.70 4.47 9.69
C ALA A 266 -7.79 4.00 8.22
N ARG A 267 -8.28 2.78 7.98
CA ARG A 267 -8.55 2.25 6.65
C ARG A 267 -9.65 3.04 5.96
N ASP A 268 -10.80 3.23 6.61
CA ASP A 268 -11.91 4.03 6.05
C ASP A 268 -11.48 5.46 5.74
N LEU A 269 -10.64 6.03 6.60
CA LEU A 269 -10.05 7.35 6.36
C LEU A 269 -9.22 7.36 5.08
N PHE A 270 -8.30 6.39 4.96
CA PHE A 270 -7.42 6.29 3.79
C PHE A 270 -8.20 6.10 2.49
N GLU A 271 -9.14 5.16 2.47
CA GLU A 271 -9.99 4.88 1.32
C GLU A 271 -10.80 6.11 0.90
N TYR A 272 -11.38 6.83 1.87
CA TYR A 272 -12.10 8.06 1.61
C TYR A 272 -11.22 9.14 0.97
N VAL A 273 -10.01 9.35 1.49
CA VAL A 273 -9.09 10.34 0.92
C VAL A 273 -8.69 9.97 -0.51
N ILE A 274 -8.40 8.69 -0.78
CA ILE A 274 -8.10 8.22 -2.15
C ILE A 274 -9.29 8.42 -3.07
N GLU A 275 -10.51 8.12 -2.61
CA GLU A 275 -11.74 8.32 -3.38
C GLU A 275 -11.95 9.81 -3.72
N GLN A 276 -11.75 10.71 -2.76
CA GLN A 276 -11.81 12.15 -3.03
C GLN A 276 -10.75 12.60 -4.04
N GLY A 277 -9.56 12.05 -3.99
CA GLY A 277 -8.49 12.30 -4.97
C GLY A 277 -8.84 11.83 -6.39
N ARG A 278 -9.60 10.74 -6.52
CA ARG A 278 -10.10 10.21 -7.80
C ARG A 278 -11.25 11.02 -8.38
N ARG A 279 -11.95 11.78 -7.54
CA ARG A 279 -13.15 12.49 -7.94
C ARG A 279 -12.89 13.41 -9.13
N ASP A 280 -13.82 13.41 -10.10
CA ASP A 280 -13.73 14.17 -11.35
C ASP A 280 -12.67 13.72 -12.35
N TYR A 281 -11.94 12.61 -12.08
CA TYR A 281 -10.98 12.04 -13.00
C TYR A 281 -11.39 10.64 -13.45
N GLN A 282 -11.15 10.36 -14.72
CA GLN A 282 -11.19 9.01 -15.24
C GLN A 282 -9.85 8.36 -14.91
N VAL A 283 -9.90 7.31 -14.10
CA VAL A 283 -8.72 6.51 -13.73
C VAL A 283 -8.83 5.19 -14.48
N GLN A 284 -7.86 4.91 -15.33
CA GLN A 284 -7.71 3.64 -16.03
C GLN A 284 -6.48 2.94 -15.46
N ARG A 285 -6.63 1.68 -15.06
CA ARG A 285 -5.53 0.81 -14.69
C ARG A 285 -5.24 -0.12 -15.86
N TYR A 286 -3.99 -0.16 -16.31
CA TYR A 286 -3.55 -1.09 -17.34
C TYR A 286 -3.13 -2.42 -16.71
N LYS A 287 -3.72 -3.50 -17.16
CA LYS A 287 -3.34 -4.87 -16.79
C LYS A 287 -2.37 -5.46 -17.79
N GLY A 288 -2.53 -5.14 -19.07
CA GLY A 288 -1.69 -5.62 -20.16
C GLY A 288 -1.36 -4.52 -21.17
N LEU A 289 -0.29 -4.75 -21.93
CA LEU A 289 0.19 -3.86 -23.00
C LEU A 289 -0.82 -3.71 -24.14
N GLY A 290 -1.66 -4.75 -24.36
CA GLY A 290 -2.73 -4.75 -25.36
C GLY A 290 -3.86 -3.75 -25.08
N GLU A 291 -3.95 -3.21 -23.85
CA GLU A 291 -4.91 -2.17 -23.50
C GLU A 291 -4.43 -0.77 -23.93
N MET A 292 -3.16 -0.63 -24.31
CA MET A 292 -2.57 0.61 -24.75
C MET A 292 -2.59 0.71 -26.28
N THR A 293 -2.93 1.90 -26.78
CA THR A 293 -2.77 2.18 -28.21
C THR A 293 -1.28 2.29 -28.57
N ALA A 294 -0.91 2.06 -29.83
CA ALA A 294 0.48 2.15 -30.28
C ALA A 294 1.15 3.51 -29.94
N PRO A 295 0.49 4.68 -30.11
CA PRO A 295 1.05 5.94 -29.67
C PRO A 295 1.28 6.03 -28.15
N GLN A 296 0.35 5.53 -27.33
CA GLN A 296 0.50 5.50 -25.88
C GLN A 296 1.68 4.62 -25.45
N LEU A 297 1.79 3.43 -26.04
CA LEU A 297 2.89 2.52 -25.74
C LEU A 297 4.25 3.14 -26.17
N TRP A 298 4.28 3.80 -27.32
CA TRP A 298 5.47 4.50 -27.76
C TRP A 298 5.87 5.58 -26.76
N GLU A 299 4.98 6.53 -26.47
CA GLU A 299 5.25 7.68 -25.62
C GLU A 299 5.69 7.33 -24.21
N THR A 300 5.10 6.28 -23.62
CA THR A 300 5.32 5.92 -22.22
C THR A 300 6.44 4.91 -22.00
N THR A 301 6.70 4.04 -23.00
CA THR A 301 7.49 2.82 -22.77
C THR A 301 8.62 2.63 -23.78
N MET A 302 8.46 3.14 -25.01
CA MET A 302 9.42 2.90 -26.09
C MET A 302 10.33 4.10 -26.39
N ASP A 303 9.82 5.30 -26.22
CA ASP A 303 10.56 6.56 -26.49
C ASP A 303 11.82 6.62 -25.61
N PRO A 304 13.03 6.68 -26.22
CA PRO A 304 14.29 6.74 -25.49
C PRO A 304 14.40 7.89 -24.48
N GLU A 305 13.71 9.00 -24.72
CA GLU A 305 13.77 10.18 -23.86
C GLU A 305 12.85 10.08 -22.63
N ARG A 306 11.79 9.27 -22.72
CA ARG A 306 10.73 9.18 -21.69
C ARG A 306 10.66 7.85 -20.98
N ARG A 307 11.10 6.77 -21.64
CA ARG A 307 11.01 5.41 -21.12
C ARG A 307 11.80 5.22 -19.83
N THR A 308 11.26 4.39 -18.95
CA THR A 308 11.99 3.90 -17.78
C THR A 308 12.35 2.43 -17.98
N LEU A 309 13.65 2.13 -17.86
CA LEU A 309 14.20 0.79 -17.99
C LEU A 309 14.86 0.38 -16.68
N LEU A 310 14.53 -0.80 -16.18
CA LEU A 310 15.21 -1.45 -15.08
C LEU A 310 16.35 -2.30 -15.62
N SER A 311 17.59 -2.01 -15.26
CA SER A 311 18.74 -2.83 -15.63
C SER A 311 18.77 -4.11 -14.82
N VAL A 312 18.86 -5.24 -15.51
CA VAL A 312 19.03 -6.55 -14.87
C VAL A 312 20.51 -6.73 -14.52
N LYS A 313 20.78 -6.97 -13.24
CA LYS A 313 22.13 -7.19 -12.73
C LYS A 313 22.23 -8.57 -12.11
N LEU A 314 23.39 -9.17 -12.22
CA LEU A 314 23.74 -10.43 -11.56
C LEU A 314 24.73 -10.10 -10.43
N GLU A 315 24.19 -9.94 -9.22
CA GLU A 315 24.98 -9.57 -8.05
C GLU A 315 25.55 -10.80 -7.34
N ASP A 316 24.75 -11.85 -7.19
CA ASP A 316 25.14 -13.12 -6.58
C ASP A 316 24.72 -14.28 -7.49
N LEU A 317 25.73 -14.96 -8.03
CA LEU A 317 25.53 -16.10 -8.92
C LEU A 317 24.92 -17.30 -8.18
N ALA A 318 25.39 -17.58 -6.96
CA ALA A 318 24.95 -18.75 -6.20
C ALA A 318 23.49 -18.62 -5.75
N ALA A 319 23.15 -17.47 -5.17
CA ALA A 319 21.77 -17.17 -4.77
C ALA A 319 20.81 -17.15 -5.97
N THR A 320 21.26 -16.64 -7.12
CA THR A 320 20.47 -16.62 -8.35
C THR A 320 20.23 -18.03 -8.88
N GLU A 321 21.24 -18.91 -8.88
CA GLU A 321 21.12 -20.31 -9.30
C GLU A 321 20.14 -21.07 -8.38
N GLU A 322 20.24 -20.85 -7.06
CA GLU A 322 19.32 -21.45 -6.08
C GLU A 322 17.87 -21.07 -6.34
N ILE A 323 17.60 -19.78 -6.55
CA ILE A 323 16.23 -19.28 -6.83
C ILE A 323 15.70 -19.90 -8.14
N PHE A 324 16.47 -19.87 -9.22
CA PHE A 324 16.02 -20.44 -10.50
C PHE A 324 15.86 -21.96 -10.42
N THR A 325 16.71 -22.66 -9.67
CA THR A 325 16.58 -24.10 -9.46
C THR A 325 15.33 -24.43 -8.65
N THR A 326 15.03 -23.65 -7.62
CA THR A 326 13.82 -23.82 -6.81
C THR A 326 12.55 -23.55 -7.63
N LEU A 327 12.52 -22.45 -8.38
CA LEU A 327 11.32 -22.05 -9.11
C LEU A 327 11.07 -22.87 -10.37
N MET A 328 12.14 -23.25 -11.09
CA MET A 328 12.08 -23.83 -12.43
C MET A 328 12.65 -25.26 -12.51
N GLY A 329 13.16 -25.80 -11.39
CA GLY A 329 13.70 -27.14 -11.30
C GLY A 329 12.62 -28.23 -11.22
N GLU A 330 13.02 -29.48 -11.11
CA GLU A 330 12.11 -30.64 -11.03
C GLU A 330 11.59 -30.89 -9.61
N ASP A 331 12.25 -30.32 -8.58
CA ASP A 331 11.88 -30.51 -7.16
C ASP A 331 10.61 -29.70 -6.82
N VAL A 332 9.51 -30.44 -6.74
CA VAL A 332 8.17 -29.88 -6.44
C VAL A 332 8.07 -29.48 -4.96
N ASP A 333 8.72 -30.22 -4.05
CA ASP A 333 8.59 -29.97 -2.61
C ASP A 333 9.35 -28.69 -2.22
N ALA A 334 10.57 -28.49 -2.76
CA ALA A 334 11.30 -27.25 -2.57
C ALA A 334 10.52 -26.02 -3.09
N ARG A 335 9.87 -26.15 -4.25
CA ARG A 335 9.03 -25.09 -4.82
C ARG A 335 7.78 -24.83 -3.97
N ARG A 336 7.10 -25.88 -3.48
CA ARG A 336 5.95 -25.75 -2.59
C ARG A 336 6.32 -25.01 -1.32
N LYS A 337 7.42 -25.40 -0.69
CA LYS A 337 7.95 -24.74 0.51
C LYS A 337 8.24 -23.27 0.27
N PHE A 338 8.90 -22.94 -0.84
CA PHE A 338 9.15 -21.55 -1.24
C PHE A 338 7.87 -20.74 -1.39
N ILE A 339 6.84 -21.31 -2.04
CA ILE A 339 5.54 -20.65 -2.22
C ILE A 339 4.86 -20.43 -0.86
N GLU A 340 4.86 -21.41 0.04
CA GLU A 340 4.28 -21.31 1.37
C GLU A 340 4.99 -20.23 2.21
N GLU A 341 6.30 -20.19 2.19
CA GLU A 341 7.12 -19.21 2.92
C GLU A 341 6.90 -17.77 2.41
N ASN A 342 6.65 -17.60 1.11
CA ASN A 342 6.48 -16.29 0.48
C ASN A 342 5.01 -15.93 0.17
N ALA A 343 4.04 -16.72 0.62
CA ALA A 343 2.62 -16.55 0.31
C ALA A 343 2.04 -15.18 0.71
N LEU A 344 2.58 -14.58 1.78
CA LEU A 344 2.15 -13.26 2.26
C LEU A 344 2.62 -12.09 1.39
N ASP A 345 3.64 -12.30 0.57
CA ASP A 345 4.19 -11.28 -0.33
C ASP A 345 3.46 -11.20 -1.67
N VAL A 346 2.60 -12.17 -1.94
CA VAL A 346 1.80 -12.21 -3.17
C VAL A 346 0.78 -11.07 -3.18
N LYS A 347 0.83 -10.24 -4.21
CA LYS A 347 -0.04 -9.07 -4.37
C LYS A 347 -1.22 -9.30 -5.31
N ASN A 348 -1.02 -10.14 -6.33
CA ASN A 348 -2.01 -10.40 -7.37
C ASN A 348 -2.20 -11.92 -7.47
N LEU A 349 -3.20 -12.44 -6.77
CA LEU A 349 -3.72 -13.78 -7.05
C LEU A 349 -4.91 -13.61 -7.99
N ASP A 350 -4.86 -14.23 -9.14
CA ASP A 350 -6.01 -14.41 -10.00
C ASP A 350 -6.82 -15.58 -9.44
N ILE A 351 -7.80 -15.27 -8.57
CA ILE A 351 -8.74 -16.23 -8.00
C ILE A 351 -10.12 -15.93 -8.56
#